data_ca6722b283c64ed5a431944b77c20ea7
#
_entry.id   ca6722b283c64ed5a431944b77c20ea7
#
_cell.length_a   1.000
_cell.length_b   1.000
_cell.length_c   1.000
_cell.angle_alpha   90.00
_cell.angle_beta   90.00
_cell.angle_gamma   90.00
#
_symmetry.space_group_name_H-M   'P 1'
#
loop_
_entity.id
_entity.type
_entity.pdbx_description
1 polymer ?
#
loop_
_entity_poly.entity_id
_entity_poly.type
_entity_poly.pdbx_seq_one_letter_code
_entity_poly.pdbx_strand_id
1 'polypeptide(L)'
;MLELRNVGYETDDNKEILHDVSLTVQERFVAITGPNGGGKSTLAKIIAGIYQPTSGQILLDGVGITHMSITERANLGLSYAFQQPVRFKGLRVKDLLSLAAGKNTSVTEACNYLSEVGLCARDYIDRELNDSLSGGELKRIEIAMVLARGTKLSIFDEPEAGIDLWSFQNLIRVFEKMYEQTRGSILIISHQERILNIADKIVVIKNGQIQKAGPRAEILPELLGSADASSPACSILTDKLEGVRSE
;
A
#
# COMPACT_ATOMS: atom_id res chain seq x y z
N MET A 1 13.51 -9.38 -3.64
CA MET A 1 13.91 -8.13 -4.34
C MET A 1 13.00 -7.91 -5.54
N LEU A 2 12.34 -6.75 -5.64
CA LEU A 2 11.59 -6.34 -6.83
C LEU A 2 12.43 -5.35 -7.64
N GLU A 3 12.46 -5.52 -8.96
CA GLU A 3 13.17 -4.63 -9.87
C GLU A 3 12.27 -4.24 -11.04
N LEU A 4 12.13 -2.95 -11.28
CA LEU A 4 11.45 -2.35 -12.41
C LEU A 4 12.51 -1.71 -13.31
N ARG A 5 12.46 -2.00 -14.61
CA ARG A 5 13.40 -1.46 -15.62
C ARG A 5 12.63 -0.79 -16.73
N ASN A 6 12.69 0.54 -16.78
CA ASN A 6 12.09 1.37 -17.84
C ASN A 6 10.59 1.06 -18.07
N VAL A 7 9.85 0.84 -16.98
CA VAL A 7 8.43 0.47 -17.05
C VAL A 7 7.61 1.67 -17.47
N GLY A 8 6.88 1.52 -18.56
CA GLY A 8 5.90 2.47 -19.06
C GLY A 8 4.51 1.86 -19.15
N TYR A 9 3.51 2.71 -19.08
CA TYR A 9 2.12 2.31 -19.24
C TYR A 9 1.29 3.41 -19.90
N GLU A 10 0.64 3.01 -20.97
CA GLU A 10 -0.31 3.81 -21.73
C GLU A 10 -1.68 3.13 -21.72
N THR A 11 -2.73 3.91 -21.57
CA THR A 11 -4.12 3.41 -21.63
C THR A 11 -4.57 3.23 -23.07
N ASP A 12 -5.67 2.50 -23.29
CA ASP A 12 -6.27 2.29 -24.60
C ASP A 12 -6.62 3.61 -25.33
N ASP A 13 -6.84 4.70 -24.58
CA ASP A 13 -7.08 6.06 -25.12
C ASP A 13 -5.78 6.82 -25.42
N ASN A 14 -4.64 6.15 -25.54
CA ASN A 14 -3.31 6.72 -25.78
C ASN A 14 -2.89 7.75 -24.72
N LYS A 15 -3.38 7.63 -23.49
CA LYS A 15 -2.92 8.45 -22.38
C LYS A 15 -1.80 7.74 -21.66
N GLU A 16 -0.62 8.31 -21.73
CA GLU A 16 0.53 7.83 -20.99
C GLU A 16 0.39 8.16 -19.49
N ILE A 17 0.46 7.13 -18.64
CA ILE A 17 0.31 7.22 -17.19
C ILE A 17 1.63 7.03 -16.48
N LEU A 18 2.49 6.15 -16.99
CA LEU A 18 3.83 5.90 -16.45
C LEU A 18 4.87 6.03 -17.55
N HIS A 19 5.96 6.72 -17.23
CA HIS A 19 7.06 7.03 -18.14
C HIS A 19 8.37 6.53 -17.56
N ASP A 20 8.98 5.54 -18.17
CA ASP A 20 10.35 5.09 -17.87
C ASP A 20 10.62 4.88 -16.36
N VAL A 21 9.71 4.21 -15.68
CA VAL A 21 9.82 3.97 -14.25
C VAL A 21 10.83 2.87 -13.98
N SER A 22 11.96 3.24 -13.36
CA SER A 22 13.01 2.31 -12.93
C SER A 22 13.15 2.38 -11.40
N LEU A 23 12.97 1.26 -10.72
CA LEU A 23 12.97 1.17 -9.26
C LEU A 23 13.49 -0.20 -8.80
N THR A 24 14.35 -0.18 -7.79
CA THR A 24 14.74 -1.38 -7.07
C THR A 24 14.24 -1.31 -5.63
N VAL A 25 13.53 -2.36 -5.21
CA VAL A 25 13.02 -2.56 -3.84
C VAL A 25 13.79 -3.72 -3.23
N GLN A 26 14.68 -3.41 -2.30
CA GLN A 26 15.46 -4.38 -1.51
C GLN A 26 15.10 -4.26 -0.03
N GLU A 27 14.59 -3.11 0.36
CA GLU A 27 14.21 -2.77 1.72
C GLU A 27 12.96 -3.56 2.13
N ARG A 28 12.79 -3.74 3.43
CA ARG A 28 11.64 -4.49 3.96
C ARG A 28 10.35 -3.69 3.90
N PHE A 29 10.42 -2.38 4.08
CA PHE A 29 9.25 -1.51 4.03
C PHE A 29 9.51 -0.31 3.12
N VAL A 30 8.84 -0.26 1.99
CA VAL A 30 8.93 0.83 1.02
C VAL A 30 7.59 1.54 0.88
N ALA A 31 7.59 2.85 1.11
CA ALA A 31 6.42 3.68 0.90
C ALA A 31 6.50 4.42 -0.45
N ILE A 32 5.43 4.37 -1.22
CA ILE A 32 5.25 5.16 -2.43
C ILE A 32 4.28 6.30 -2.12
N THR A 33 4.70 7.52 -2.36
CA THR A 33 3.88 8.73 -2.16
C THR A 33 3.95 9.66 -3.36
N GLY A 34 3.22 10.77 -3.32
CA GLY A 34 3.17 11.78 -4.38
C GLY A 34 1.73 12.19 -4.69
N PRO A 35 1.49 13.21 -5.53
CA PRO A 35 0.18 13.77 -5.77
C PRO A 35 -0.82 12.76 -6.35
N ASN A 36 -2.13 13.04 -6.16
CA ASN A 36 -3.18 12.25 -6.76
C ASN A 36 -3.07 12.32 -8.29
N GLY A 37 -3.36 11.19 -8.96
CA GLY A 37 -3.17 11.06 -10.41
C GLY A 37 -1.71 10.91 -10.85
N GLY A 38 -0.74 10.84 -9.94
CA GLY A 38 0.69 10.70 -10.26
C GLY A 38 1.12 9.34 -10.82
N GLY A 39 0.23 8.32 -10.85
CA GLY A 39 0.54 6.98 -11.38
C GLY A 39 0.82 5.91 -10.32
N LYS A 40 0.74 6.23 -9.02
CA LYS A 40 1.08 5.32 -7.91
C LYS A 40 0.30 4.00 -7.93
N SER A 41 -1.04 4.07 -7.92
CA SER A 41 -1.90 2.87 -7.94
C SER A 41 -1.80 2.12 -9.28
N THR A 42 -1.53 2.82 -10.38
CA THR A 42 -1.26 2.21 -11.68
C THR A 42 0.01 1.38 -11.60
N LEU A 43 1.10 1.91 -11.03
CA LEU A 43 2.34 1.18 -10.83
C LEU A 43 2.13 -0.07 -9.97
N ALA A 44 1.42 0.04 -8.86
CA ALA A 44 1.11 -1.09 -7.99
C ALA A 44 0.30 -2.18 -8.71
N LYS A 45 -0.71 -1.79 -9.50
CA LYS A 45 -1.51 -2.72 -10.32
C LYS A 45 -0.68 -3.41 -11.41
N ILE A 46 0.28 -2.71 -12.00
CA ILE A 46 1.22 -3.29 -12.96
C ILE A 46 2.14 -4.32 -12.28
N ILE A 47 2.68 -4.01 -11.11
CA ILE A 47 3.49 -4.95 -10.33
C ILE A 47 2.66 -6.18 -9.94
N ALA A 48 1.39 -6.01 -9.61
CA ALA A 48 0.47 -7.09 -9.29
C ALA A 48 0.03 -7.93 -10.51
N GLY A 49 0.23 -7.44 -11.75
CA GLY A 49 -0.20 -8.09 -12.98
C GLY A 49 -1.66 -7.84 -13.36
N ILE A 50 -2.32 -6.88 -12.69
CA ILE A 50 -3.67 -6.43 -13.01
C ILE A 50 -3.67 -5.64 -14.32
N TYR A 51 -2.65 -4.80 -14.51
CA TYR A 51 -2.37 -4.13 -15.78
C TYR A 51 -1.08 -4.68 -16.37
N GLN A 52 -1.02 -4.77 -17.69
CA GLN A 52 0.21 -5.12 -18.41
C GLN A 52 0.94 -3.83 -18.77
N PRO A 53 2.25 -3.72 -18.49
CA PRO A 53 3.02 -2.56 -18.91
C PRO A 53 3.13 -2.53 -20.44
N THR A 54 3.14 -1.34 -21.02
CA THR A 54 3.34 -1.15 -22.48
C THR A 54 4.81 -1.22 -22.87
N SER A 55 5.72 -0.98 -21.92
CA SER A 55 7.16 -1.08 -22.11
C SER A 55 7.87 -1.47 -20.82
N GLY A 56 9.14 -1.87 -20.94
CA GLY A 56 9.99 -2.19 -19.82
C GLY A 56 9.86 -3.62 -19.30
N GLN A 57 10.49 -3.90 -18.18
CA GLN A 57 10.56 -5.22 -17.57
C GLN A 57 10.37 -5.16 -16.06
N ILE A 58 9.77 -6.22 -15.52
CA ILE A 58 9.56 -6.40 -14.09
C ILE A 58 10.16 -7.74 -13.67
N LEU A 59 11.02 -7.70 -12.65
CA LEU A 59 11.64 -8.91 -12.10
C LEU A 59 11.32 -9.01 -10.60
N LEU A 60 11.03 -10.21 -10.14
CA LEU A 60 10.88 -10.55 -8.72
C LEU A 60 11.91 -11.65 -8.39
N ASP A 61 12.83 -11.35 -7.49
CA ASP A 61 13.97 -12.24 -7.15
C ASP A 61 14.77 -12.71 -8.38
N GLY A 62 14.94 -11.83 -9.37
CA GLY A 62 15.63 -12.14 -10.63
C GLY A 62 14.77 -12.89 -11.66
N VAL A 63 13.55 -13.29 -11.32
CA VAL A 63 12.60 -13.94 -12.24
C VAL A 63 11.81 -12.87 -12.96
N GLY A 64 11.81 -12.89 -14.31
CA GLY A 64 11.00 -11.98 -15.12
C GLY A 64 9.51 -12.28 -14.96
N ILE A 65 8.75 -11.31 -14.44
CA ILE A 65 7.30 -11.47 -14.19
C ILE A 65 6.44 -10.60 -15.11
N THR A 66 7.04 -9.86 -16.03
CA THR A 66 6.35 -8.86 -16.86
C THR A 66 5.08 -9.39 -17.52
N HIS A 67 5.14 -10.57 -18.12
CA HIS A 67 4.01 -11.17 -18.85
C HIS A 67 3.26 -12.25 -18.05
N MET A 68 3.63 -12.47 -16.80
CA MET A 68 2.95 -13.42 -15.93
C MET A 68 1.57 -12.90 -15.53
N SER A 69 0.60 -13.80 -15.47
CA SER A 69 -0.74 -13.54 -14.95
C SER A 69 -0.74 -13.23 -13.44
N ILE A 70 -1.82 -12.67 -12.94
CA ILE A 70 -2.02 -12.42 -11.51
C ILE A 70 -1.79 -13.72 -10.70
N THR A 71 -2.32 -14.84 -11.18
CA THR A 71 -2.21 -16.13 -10.50
C THR A 71 -0.76 -16.63 -10.44
N GLU A 72 0.01 -16.50 -11.51
CA GLU A 72 1.43 -16.89 -11.55
C GLU A 72 2.24 -16.01 -10.58
N ARG A 73 2.04 -14.70 -10.59
CA ARG A 73 2.70 -13.78 -9.64
C ARG A 73 2.31 -14.07 -8.20
N ALA A 74 1.03 -14.38 -7.94
CA ALA A 74 0.56 -14.79 -6.63
C ALA A 74 1.24 -16.09 -6.15
N ASN A 75 1.45 -17.06 -7.03
CA ASN A 75 2.17 -18.32 -6.73
C ASN A 75 3.66 -18.09 -6.46
N LEU A 76 4.26 -17.06 -7.03
CA LEU A 76 5.62 -16.64 -6.70
C LEU A 76 5.74 -15.94 -5.35
N GLY A 77 4.61 -15.63 -4.70
CA GLY A 77 4.56 -15.00 -3.38
C GLY A 77 4.31 -13.49 -3.41
N LEU A 78 3.61 -12.98 -4.44
CA LEU A 78 3.14 -11.61 -4.48
C LEU A 78 1.69 -11.54 -3.99
N SER A 79 1.36 -10.55 -3.15
CA SER A 79 -0.02 -10.24 -2.77
C SER A 79 -0.33 -8.76 -3.00
N TYR A 80 -1.60 -8.47 -3.27
CA TYR A 80 -2.09 -7.11 -3.49
C TYR A 80 -3.37 -6.90 -2.68
N ALA A 81 -3.35 -5.91 -1.79
CA ALA A 81 -4.50 -5.45 -1.04
C ALA A 81 -5.07 -4.19 -1.70
N PHE A 82 -6.33 -4.25 -2.09
CA PHE A 82 -6.99 -3.18 -2.84
C PHE A 82 -7.29 -1.96 -1.95
N GLN A 83 -7.39 -0.79 -2.56
CA GLN A 83 -7.85 0.43 -1.89
C GLN A 83 -9.24 0.24 -1.25
N GLN A 84 -10.16 -0.41 -1.96
CA GLN A 84 -11.43 -0.85 -1.41
C GLN A 84 -11.39 -2.36 -1.17
N PRO A 85 -11.61 -2.83 0.08
CA PRO A 85 -11.57 -4.25 0.38
C PRO A 85 -12.67 -5.00 -0.38
N VAL A 86 -12.31 -6.18 -0.88
CA VAL A 86 -13.24 -7.03 -1.62
C VAL A 86 -14.16 -7.74 -0.63
N ARG A 87 -15.46 -7.79 -0.94
CA ARG A 87 -16.46 -8.50 -0.16
C ARG A 87 -16.82 -9.83 -0.81
N PHE A 88 -16.90 -10.87 -0.01
CA PHE A 88 -17.17 -12.23 -0.47
C PHE A 88 -18.45 -12.75 0.19
N LYS A 89 -19.57 -12.74 -0.54
CA LYS A 89 -20.84 -13.29 -0.05
C LYS A 89 -20.72 -14.80 0.20
N GLY A 90 -21.22 -15.25 1.36
CA GLY A 90 -21.25 -16.68 1.71
C GLY A 90 -19.92 -17.25 2.20
N LEU A 91 -18.84 -16.46 2.26
CA LEU A 91 -17.58 -16.89 2.85
C LEU A 91 -17.38 -16.27 4.23
N ARG A 92 -16.98 -17.09 5.18
CA ARG A 92 -16.62 -16.64 6.53
C ARG A 92 -15.15 -16.26 6.59
N VAL A 93 -14.81 -15.47 7.60
CA VAL A 93 -13.41 -15.06 7.83
C VAL A 93 -12.46 -16.26 7.89
N LYS A 94 -12.83 -17.34 8.60
CA LYS A 94 -12.02 -18.57 8.66
C LYS A 94 -11.80 -19.24 7.30
N ASP A 95 -12.83 -19.22 6.44
CA ASP A 95 -12.74 -19.81 5.11
C ASP A 95 -11.75 -19.04 4.24
N LEU A 96 -11.76 -17.71 4.33
CA LEU A 96 -10.84 -16.84 3.62
C LEU A 96 -9.41 -16.93 4.13
N LEU A 97 -9.22 -17.04 5.46
CA LEU A 97 -7.88 -17.26 6.04
C LEU A 97 -7.31 -18.61 5.57
N SER A 98 -8.14 -19.66 5.50
CA SER A 98 -7.74 -20.97 4.97
C SER A 98 -7.39 -20.90 3.48
N LEU A 99 -8.19 -20.22 2.68
CA LEU A 99 -7.90 -19.98 1.25
C LEU A 99 -6.59 -19.21 1.06
N ALA A 100 -6.38 -18.16 1.84
CA ALA A 100 -5.17 -17.36 1.79
C ALA A 100 -3.93 -18.18 2.18
N ALA A 101 -4.01 -18.97 3.25
CA ALA A 101 -2.93 -19.85 3.71
C ALA A 101 -2.64 -21.03 2.76
N GLY A 102 -3.53 -21.31 1.79
CA GLY A 102 -3.41 -22.46 0.88
C GLY A 102 -3.54 -23.82 1.57
N LYS A 103 -4.09 -23.85 2.77
CA LYS A 103 -4.29 -25.06 3.60
C LYS A 103 -5.48 -24.88 4.54
N ASN A 104 -6.01 -25.98 5.05
CA ASN A 104 -6.98 -25.90 6.14
C ASN A 104 -6.32 -25.29 7.39
N THR A 105 -6.74 -24.09 7.73
CA THR A 105 -6.22 -23.36 8.89
C THR A 105 -6.99 -23.82 10.14
N SER A 106 -6.26 -24.23 11.17
CA SER A 106 -6.86 -24.56 12.46
C SER A 106 -7.48 -23.30 13.09
N VAL A 107 -8.44 -23.49 14.00
CA VAL A 107 -9.03 -22.39 14.77
C VAL A 107 -7.96 -21.56 15.48
N THR A 108 -6.95 -22.24 16.05
CA THR A 108 -5.83 -21.59 16.76
C THR A 108 -5.00 -20.71 15.81
N GLU A 109 -4.66 -21.19 14.61
CA GLU A 109 -3.94 -20.40 13.62
C GLU A 109 -4.77 -19.19 13.15
N ALA A 110 -6.07 -19.39 12.88
CA ALA A 110 -6.96 -18.30 12.52
C ALA A 110 -7.09 -17.25 13.64
N CYS A 111 -7.15 -17.70 14.91
CA CYS A 111 -7.11 -16.83 16.08
C CYS A 111 -5.83 -16.00 16.13
N ASN A 112 -4.67 -16.61 15.84
CA ASN A 112 -3.41 -15.91 15.82
C ASN A 112 -3.41 -14.80 14.74
N TYR A 113 -3.78 -15.11 13.49
CA TYR A 113 -3.85 -14.12 12.42
C TYR A 113 -4.79 -12.95 12.74
N LEU A 114 -5.95 -13.22 13.33
CA LEU A 114 -6.90 -12.17 13.73
C LEU A 114 -6.36 -11.34 14.89
N SER A 115 -5.70 -11.96 15.87
CA SER A 115 -5.05 -11.27 16.98
C SER A 115 -3.93 -10.35 16.52
N GLU A 116 -3.16 -10.76 15.49
CA GLU A 116 -2.10 -9.94 14.91
C GLU A 116 -2.64 -8.59 14.37
N VAL A 117 -3.83 -8.59 13.83
CA VAL A 117 -4.50 -7.39 13.30
C VAL A 117 -5.44 -6.73 14.31
N GLY A 118 -5.38 -7.14 15.58
CA GLY A 118 -6.17 -6.56 16.66
C GLY A 118 -7.67 -6.87 16.58
N LEU A 119 -8.04 -8.02 16.02
CA LEU A 119 -9.40 -8.55 15.98
C LEU A 119 -9.56 -9.73 16.95
N CYS A 120 -10.63 -9.71 17.74
CA CYS A 120 -10.97 -10.85 18.60
C CYS A 120 -11.51 -12.00 17.76
N ALA A 121 -10.80 -13.12 17.70
CA ALA A 121 -11.20 -14.25 16.89
C ALA A 121 -12.60 -14.78 17.23
N ARG A 122 -12.98 -14.77 18.52
CA ARG A 122 -14.32 -15.20 18.97
C ARG A 122 -15.43 -14.43 18.29
N ASP A 123 -15.20 -13.14 18.01
CA ASP A 123 -16.22 -12.24 17.46
C ASP A 123 -16.25 -12.23 15.94
N TYR A 124 -15.15 -12.64 15.29
CA TYR A 124 -14.97 -12.47 13.84
C TYR A 124 -14.84 -13.77 13.05
N ILE A 125 -14.31 -14.85 13.62
CA ILE A 125 -13.90 -16.07 12.90
C ILE A 125 -15.02 -16.71 12.07
N ASP A 126 -16.26 -16.68 12.58
CA ASP A 126 -17.44 -17.23 11.92
C ASP A 126 -18.30 -16.18 11.21
N ARG A 127 -17.91 -14.90 11.21
CA ARG A 127 -18.65 -13.85 10.50
C ARG A 127 -18.39 -13.93 8.99
N GLU A 128 -19.43 -13.62 8.23
CA GLU A 128 -19.31 -13.43 6.79
C GLU A 128 -18.73 -12.05 6.44
N LEU A 129 -17.97 -11.97 5.33
CA LEU A 129 -17.52 -10.71 4.77
C LEU A 129 -18.63 -10.00 4.01
N ASN A 130 -19.55 -9.42 4.75
CA ASN A 130 -20.71 -8.70 4.22
C ASN A 130 -20.75 -7.24 4.73
N ASP A 131 -21.86 -6.56 4.48
CA ASP A 131 -22.05 -5.14 4.81
C ASP A 131 -22.14 -4.84 6.32
N SER A 132 -22.15 -5.87 7.18
CA SER A 132 -22.17 -5.69 8.63
C SER A 132 -20.80 -5.37 9.23
N LEU A 133 -19.73 -5.50 8.44
CA LEU A 133 -18.37 -5.16 8.86
C LEU A 133 -18.04 -3.72 8.47
N SER A 134 -17.43 -2.98 9.40
CA SER A 134 -16.89 -1.65 9.11
C SER A 134 -15.72 -1.71 8.13
N GLY A 135 -15.43 -0.59 7.45
CA GLY A 135 -14.28 -0.50 6.55
C GLY A 135 -12.95 -0.86 7.22
N GLY A 136 -12.77 -0.40 8.47
CA GLY A 136 -11.57 -0.72 9.26
C GLY A 136 -11.45 -2.19 9.65
N GLU A 137 -12.56 -2.88 9.91
CA GLU A 137 -12.58 -4.32 10.19
C GLU A 137 -12.23 -5.12 8.93
N LEU A 138 -12.85 -4.76 7.79
CA LEU A 138 -12.55 -5.39 6.50
C LEU A 138 -11.07 -5.25 6.12
N LYS A 139 -10.48 -4.06 6.29
CA LYS A 139 -9.07 -3.83 6.03
C LYS A 139 -8.16 -4.67 6.92
N ARG A 140 -8.47 -4.79 8.21
CA ARG A 140 -7.70 -5.64 9.11
C ARG A 140 -7.81 -7.12 8.76
N ILE A 141 -8.99 -7.59 8.33
CA ILE A 141 -9.16 -8.96 7.84
C ILE A 141 -8.36 -9.16 6.55
N GLU A 142 -8.36 -8.21 5.62
CA GLU A 142 -7.54 -8.27 4.39
C GLU A 142 -6.04 -8.40 4.74
N ILE A 143 -5.54 -7.63 5.70
CA ILE A 143 -4.15 -7.76 6.17
C ILE A 143 -3.90 -9.12 6.82
N ALA A 144 -4.84 -9.64 7.63
CA ALA A 144 -4.73 -10.97 8.21
C ALA A 144 -4.61 -12.06 7.13
N MET A 145 -5.34 -11.92 6.01
CA MET A 145 -5.20 -12.82 4.86
C MET A 145 -3.82 -12.72 4.20
N VAL A 146 -3.26 -11.52 4.07
CA VAL A 146 -1.88 -11.33 3.57
C VAL A 146 -0.86 -11.99 4.49
N LEU A 147 -1.01 -11.83 5.81
CA LEU A 147 -0.16 -12.49 6.80
C LEU A 147 -0.28 -14.03 6.72
N ALA A 148 -1.51 -14.55 6.63
CA ALA A 148 -1.76 -16.00 6.51
C ALA A 148 -1.10 -16.60 5.26
N ARG A 149 -1.04 -15.84 4.18
CA ARG A 149 -0.40 -16.25 2.92
C ARG A 149 1.13 -16.31 3.00
N GLY A 150 1.78 -15.49 3.84
CA GLY A 150 3.23 -15.48 4.00
C GLY A 150 3.97 -15.06 2.72
N THR A 151 3.64 -13.92 2.15
CA THR A 151 4.13 -13.47 0.85
C THR A 151 5.55 -12.90 0.89
N LYS A 152 6.28 -12.98 -0.24
CA LYS A 152 7.59 -12.36 -0.46
C LYS A 152 7.47 -10.85 -0.69
N LEU A 153 6.39 -10.43 -1.35
CA LEU A 153 6.07 -9.03 -1.59
C LEU A 153 4.59 -8.79 -1.35
N SER A 154 4.29 -7.94 -0.39
CA SER A 154 2.93 -7.50 -0.06
C SER A 154 2.74 -6.06 -0.52
N ILE A 155 1.77 -5.82 -1.39
CA ILE A 155 1.44 -4.48 -1.89
C ILE A 155 0.13 -4.03 -1.25
N PHE A 156 0.12 -2.83 -0.69
CA PHE A 156 -1.06 -2.18 -0.10
C PHE A 156 -1.30 -0.84 -0.80
N ASP A 157 -2.48 -0.70 -1.41
CA ASP A 157 -2.87 0.51 -2.13
C ASP A 157 -3.81 1.35 -1.25
N GLU A 158 -3.30 2.43 -0.67
CA GLU A 158 -4.01 3.35 0.22
C GLU A 158 -4.86 2.63 1.28
N PRO A 159 -4.24 1.77 2.13
CA PRO A 159 -4.98 0.95 3.08
C PRO A 159 -5.73 1.77 4.13
N GLU A 160 -5.38 3.02 4.30
CA GLU A 160 -6.04 3.98 5.19
C GLU A 160 -7.30 4.63 4.61
N ALA A 161 -7.57 4.46 3.31
CA ALA A 161 -8.71 5.10 2.66
C ALA A 161 -10.04 4.65 3.26
N GLY A 162 -10.87 5.63 3.69
CA GLY A 162 -12.18 5.35 4.28
C GLY A 162 -12.16 4.80 5.71
N ILE A 163 -11.03 4.87 6.40
CA ILE A 163 -10.87 4.45 7.79
C ILE A 163 -10.95 5.66 8.72
N ASP A 164 -11.67 5.52 9.85
CA ASP A 164 -11.73 6.52 10.89
C ASP A 164 -10.39 6.64 11.66
N LEU A 165 -10.19 7.75 12.37
CA LEU A 165 -8.95 8.07 13.08
C LEU A 165 -8.53 7.00 14.10
N TRP A 166 -9.47 6.40 14.80
CA TRP A 166 -9.18 5.38 15.83
C TRP A 166 -8.73 4.06 15.20
N SER A 167 -9.44 3.65 14.15
CA SER A 167 -9.09 2.46 13.36
C SER A 167 -7.75 2.65 12.63
N PHE A 168 -7.43 3.88 12.21
CA PHE A 168 -6.14 4.21 11.60
C PHE A 168 -4.96 4.01 12.55
N GLN A 169 -5.08 4.39 13.83
CA GLN A 169 -4.01 4.15 14.80
C GLN A 169 -3.74 2.65 15.00
N ASN A 170 -4.80 1.85 15.00
CA ASN A 170 -4.64 0.39 15.06
C ASN A 170 -3.99 -0.16 13.79
N LEU A 171 -4.32 0.38 12.62
CA LEU A 171 -3.71 0.00 11.35
C LEU A 171 -2.20 0.25 11.33
N ILE A 172 -1.74 1.38 11.86
CA ILE A 172 -0.29 1.66 11.98
C ILE A 172 0.41 0.56 12.81
N ARG A 173 -0.13 0.22 13.99
CA ARG A 173 0.42 -0.85 14.84
C ARG A 173 0.48 -2.21 14.14
N VAL A 174 -0.53 -2.49 13.31
CA VAL A 174 -0.54 -3.72 12.50
C VAL A 174 0.60 -3.72 11.48
N PHE A 175 0.86 -2.59 10.81
CA PHE A 175 1.99 -2.49 9.88
C PHE A 175 3.36 -2.55 10.58
N GLU A 176 3.50 -1.91 11.74
CA GLU A 176 4.72 -2.02 12.57
C GLU A 176 4.99 -3.49 12.93
N LYS A 177 3.95 -4.20 13.41
CA LYS A 177 4.04 -5.61 13.78
C LYS A 177 4.30 -6.50 12.55
N MET A 178 3.63 -6.23 11.44
CA MET A 178 3.87 -6.92 10.17
C MET A 178 5.33 -6.72 9.72
N TYR A 179 5.88 -5.53 9.85
CA TYR A 179 7.28 -5.25 9.55
C TYR A 179 8.24 -6.09 10.41
N GLU A 180 7.97 -6.27 11.70
CA GLU A 180 8.80 -7.09 12.60
C GLU A 180 8.76 -8.58 12.25
N GLN A 181 7.60 -9.10 11.85
CA GLN A 181 7.36 -10.54 11.68
C GLN A 181 7.57 -11.04 10.25
N THR A 182 7.31 -10.22 9.25
CA THR A 182 7.37 -10.63 7.84
C THR A 182 8.82 -10.70 7.37
N ARG A 183 9.19 -11.80 6.70
CA ARG A 183 10.50 -11.94 6.03
C ARG A 183 10.51 -11.32 4.62
N GLY A 184 9.34 -11.04 4.07
CA GLY A 184 9.16 -10.41 2.76
C GLY A 184 9.24 -8.88 2.82
N SER A 185 9.10 -8.25 1.65
CA SER A 185 9.02 -6.79 1.53
C SER A 185 7.56 -6.33 1.53
N ILE A 186 7.34 -5.17 2.14
CA ILE A 186 6.06 -4.44 2.14
C ILE A 186 6.22 -3.23 1.23
N LEU A 187 5.36 -3.11 0.25
CA LEU A 187 5.23 -1.94 -0.62
C LEU A 187 3.87 -1.28 -0.34
N ILE A 188 3.88 -0.08 0.17
CA ILE A 188 2.65 0.62 0.54
C ILE A 188 2.51 1.94 -0.20
N ILE A 189 1.36 2.18 -0.78
CA ILE A 189 1.01 3.50 -1.31
C ILE A 189 0.26 4.24 -0.22
N SER A 190 0.79 5.38 0.20
CA SER A 190 0.15 6.20 1.23
C SER A 190 0.58 7.66 1.15
N HIS A 191 -0.31 8.53 1.63
CA HIS A 191 -0.05 9.96 1.86
C HIS A 191 0.09 10.29 3.35
N GLN A 192 -0.12 9.30 4.21
CA GLN A 192 -0.13 9.52 5.65
C GLN A 192 1.28 9.54 6.22
N GLU A 193 1.65 10.64 6.83
CA GLU A 193 2.97 10.84 7.45
C GLU A 193 3.35 9.68 8.39
N ARG A 194 2.39 9.18 9.19
CA ARG A 194 2.62 8.09 10.12
C ARG A 194 3.03 6.78 9.42
N ILE A 195 2.47 6.50 8.23
CA ILE A 195 2.87 5.35 7.42
C ILE A 195 4.25 5.60 6.81
N LEU A 196 4.50 6.83 6.32
CA LEU A 196 5.81 7.19 5.78
C LEU A 196 6.91 7.09 6.85
N ASN A 197 6.58 7.37 8.12
CA ASN A 197 7.51 7.30 9.25
C ASN A 197 7.99 5.88 9.62
N ILE A 198 7.26 4.82 9.27
CA ILE A 198 7.67 3.43 9.52
C ILE A 198 8.39 2.81 8.31
N ALA A 199 8.46 3.50 7.17
CA ALA A 199 9.16 3.01 5.99
C ALA A 199 10.68 3.11 6.12
N ASP A 200 11.41 2.17 5.53
CA ASP A 200 12.87 2.24 5.36
C ASP A 200 13.22 3.21 4.22
N LYS A 201 12.43 3.14 3.14
CA LYS A 201 12.63 3.92 1.91
C LYS A 201 11.33 4.57 1.47
N ILE A 202 11.43 5.79 0.98
CA ILE A 202 10.31 6.52 0.38
C ILE A 202 10.59 6.76 -1.10
N VAL A 203 9.58 6.51 -1.93
CA VAL A 203 9.59 6.76 -3.38
C VAL A 203 8.51 7.78 -3.68
N VAL A 204 8.88 8.89 -4.30
CA VAL A 204 7.97 9.97 -4.70
C VAL A 204 7.69 9.84 -6.19
N ILE A 205 6.42 9.58 -6.54
CA ILE A 205 5.96 9.51 -7.93
C ILE A 205 5.11 10.73 -8.25
N LYS A 206 5.45 11.41 -9.33
CA LYS A 206 4.72 12.58 -9.84
C LYS A 206 4.73 12.55 -11.36
N ASN A 207 3.58 12.79 -11.98
CA ASN A 207 3.44 12.82 -13.45
C ASN A 207 3.99 11.55 -14.12
N GLY A 208 3.71 10.38 -13.56
CA GLY A 208 4.13 9.10 -14.13
C GLY A 208 5.60 8.74 -13.97
N GLN A 209 6.40 9.53 -13.28
CA GLN A 209 7.84 9.32 -13.11
C GLN A 209 8.26 9.31 -11.64
N ILE A 210 9.35 8.64 -11.32
CA ILE A 210 9.99 8.73 -10.02
C ILE A 210 10.74 10.07 -9.96
N GLN A 211 10.29 10.95 -9.08
CA GLN A 211 10.95 12.24 -8.85
C GLN A 211 12.10 12.10 -7.86
N LYS A 212 11.89 11.29 -6.82
CA LYS A 212 12.87 11.03 -5.77
C LYS A 212 12.67 9.61 -5.22
N ALA A 213 13.75 8.96 -4.84
CA ALA A 213 13.73 7.72 -4.09
C ALA A 213 14.95 7.65 -3.20
N GLY A 214 14.76 7.34 -1.93
CA GLY A 214 15.85 7.27 -0.97
C GLY A 214 15.40 6.86 0.43
N PRO A 215 16.34 6.79 1.39
CA PRO A 215 16.03 6.52 2.78
C PRO A 215 15.02 7.52 3.33
N ARG A 216 14.12 7.03 4.22
CA ARG A 216 13.12 7.89 4.86
C ARG A 216 13.73 9.14 5.50
N ALA A 217 14.88 8.98 6.17
CA ALA A 217 15.54 10.08 6.86
C ALA A 217 15.93 11.27 5.96
N GLU A 218 16.10 11.02 4.66
CA GLU A 218 16.44 12.04 3.66
C GLU A 218 15.17 12.61 3.01
N ILE A 219 14.24 11.74 2.60
CA ILE A 219 13.11 12.15 1.78
C ILE A 219 11.99 12.77 2.61
N LEU A 220 11.68 12.23 3.81
CA LEU A 220 10.54 12.69 4.59
C LEU A 220 10.64 14.15 5.07
N PRO A 221 11.79 14.65 5.57
CA PRO A 221 11.92 16.07 5.96
C PRO A 221 11.69 17.02 4.79
N GLU A 222 12.15 16.66 3.58
CA GLU A 222 11.91 17.49 2.39
C GLU A 222 10.43 17.54 2.00
N LEU A 223 9.71 16.42 2.13
CA LEU A 223 8.28 16.37 1.84
C LEU A 223 7.49 17.24 2.82
N LEU A 224 7.83 17.20 4.10
CA LEU A 224 7.17 18.01 5.14
C LEU A 224 7.52 19.50 5.00
N GLY A 225 8.80 19.84 4.76
CA GLY A 225 9.24 21.22 4.56
C GLY A 225 8.69 21.88 3.28
N SER A 226 8.43 21.09 2.23
CA SER A 226 7.78 21.59 1.01
C SER A 226 6.28 21.82 1.15
N ALA A 227 5.62 21.16 2.12
CA ALA A 227 4.20 21.36 2.40
C ALA A 227 3.92 22.73 3.05
N ASP A 228 4.82 23.21 3.90
CA ASP A 228 4.70 24.53 4.53
C ASP A 228 4.92 25.71 3.54
N ALA A 229 5.70 25.50 2.50
CA ALA A 229 6.01 26.52 1.48
C ALA A 229 4.93 26.67 0.38
N SER A 230 3.99 25.70 0.26
CA SER A 230 3.00 25.67 -0.83
C SER A 230 1.56 25.95 -0.40
N SER A 231 1.34 26.38 0.86
CA SER A 231 0.01 26.78 1.32
C SER A 231 -0.30 28.24 0.97
N PRO A 232 -1.28 28.54 0.07
CA PRO A 232 -1.66 29.90 -0.29
C PRO A 232 -2.29 30.69 0.88
N ALA A 233 -2.53 30.03 2.02
CA ALA A 233 -3.17 30.67 3.19
C ALA A 233 -2.22 31.56 3.99
N CYS A 234 -0.89 31.46 3.83
CA CYS A 234 0.06 32.25 4.58
C CYS A 234 0.38 33.61 3.95
N SER A 235 0.19 33.77 2.63
CA SER A 235 0.42 35.06 1.95
C SER A 235 -0.68 36.10 2.18
N ILE A 236 -1.91 35.66 2.54
CA ILE A 236 -3.04 36.58 2.77
C ILE A 236 -3.02 37.18 4.19
N LEU A 237 -2.32 36.56 5.13
CA LEU A 237 -2.21 37.05 6.51
C LEU A 237 -1.08 38.07 6.72
N THR A 238 -0.04 38.04 5.92
CA THR A 238 1.06 39.02 5.97
C THR A 238 0.64 40.37 5.39
N ASP A 239 -0.14 40.40 4.31
CA ASP A 239 -0.63 41.66 3.72
C ASP A 239 -1.69 42.37 4.57
N LYS A 240 -2.37 41.67 5.48
CA LYS A 240 -3.34 42.30 6.41
C LYS A 240 -2.72 42.85 7.70
N LEU A 241 -1.50 42.46 8.03
CA LEU A 241 -0.81 42.95 9.23
C LEU A 241 0.09 44.15 8.97
N GLU A 242 0.47 44.43 7.72
CA GLU A 242 1.21 45.63 7.36
C GLU A 242 0.32 46.86 7.05
N GLY A 243 -0.99 46.66 6.83
CA GLY A 243 -1.95 47.72 6.58
C GLY A 243 -2.52 48.44 7.80
N VAL A 244 -2.15 48.05 9.03
CA VAL A 244 -2.72 48.60 10.28
C VAL A 244 -1.73 49.51 11.07
N ARG A 245 -0.57 49.85 10.49
CA ARG A 245 0.42 50.72 11.13
C ARG A 245 0.65 52.07 10.46
N SER A 246 -0.34 52.55 9.72
CA SER A 246 -0.31 53.93 9.22
C SER A 246 -1.71 54.54 9.28
N GLU A 247 -2.15 54.89 10.48
CA GLU A 247 -3.05 56.02 10.81
C GLU A 247 -2.81 56.43 12.27
#